data_b578e7afe24648e8b6f5ad386695a9f3
#
_entry.id   b578e7afe24648e8b6f5ad386695a9f3
#
_cell.length_a   1.000
_cell.length_b   1.000
_cell.length_c   1.000
_cell.angle_alpha   90.00
_cell.angle_beta   90.00
_cell.angle_gamma   90.00
#
_symmetry.space_group_name_H-M   'P 1'
#
loop_
_entity.id
_entity.type
_entity.pdbx_description
1 polymer ?
#
loop_
_entity_poly.entity_id
_entity_poly.type
_entity_poly.pdbx_seq_one_letter_code
_entity_poly.pdbx_strand_id
1 'polypeptide(L)'
;MEFYQAPSARYASTAMGEEPDFSHFGLPYWEPAGEVVPEDARNEKYPYQVMSEHQRLRTHSQWVNVPVMRELDPEPSAKLHPDTAEAHGIAEGDYMRIYNDRGEVVVKAHLSDGVRPGILLCSRGWEDADFVKGHLQDVLSDEVSNLCVTQAFFDTTAAIEKAEV
;
A
#
# COMPACT_ATOMS: atom_id res chain seq x y z
N MET A 1 -23.62 -12.73 22.93
CA MET A 1 -22.83 -11.50 22.71
C MET A 1 -23.03 -11.11 21.25
N GLU A 2 -23.46 -9.88 20.97
CA GLU A 2 -24.00 -9.51 19.64
C GLU A 2 -23.01 -8.73 18.76
N PHE A 3 -21.74 -8.63 19.17
CA PHE A 3 -20.72 -7.86 18.46
C PHE A 3 -20.43 -8.40 17.05
N TYR A 4 -20.50 -9.71 16.87
CA TYR A 4 -20.27 -10.38 15.59
C TYR A 4 -21.39 -10.21 14.57
N GLN A 5 -22.52 -9.63 14.97
CA GLN A 5 -23.59 -9.25 14.07
C GLN A 5 -23.58 -7.75 13.74
N ALA A 6 -22.40 -7.13 13.88
CA ALA A 6 -22.26 -5.72 13.63
C ALA A 6 -22.79 -5.32 12.24
N PRO A 7 -23.49 -4.19 12.14
CA PRO A 7 -24.03 -3.71 10.86
C PRO A 7 -22.99 -3.58 9.77
N SER A 8 -21.76 -3.28 10.14
CA SER A 8 -20.62 -3.16 9.22
C SER A 8 -20.29 -4.46 8.49
N ALA A 9 -20.22 -5.58 9.20
CA ALA A 9 -19.95 -6.88 8.60
C ALA A 9 -21.08 -7.32 7.65
N ARG A 10 -22.33 -7.09 8.06
CA ARG A 10 -23.50 -7.33 7.19
C ARG A 10 -23.46 -6.48 5.93
N TYR A 11 -23.11 -5.20 6.08
CA TYR A 11 -23.05 -4.31 4.93
C TYR A 11 -21.98 -4.75 3.93
N ALA A 12 -20.78 -5.12 4.40
CA ALA A 12 -19.71 -5.60 3.54
C ALA A 12 -20.13 -6.83 2.75
N SER A 13 -20.61 -7.88 3.43
CA SER A 13 -21.06 -9.11 2.78
C SER A 13 -22.19 -8.85 1.78
N THR A 14 -23.16 -8.03 2.13
CA THR A 14 -24.27 -7.69 1.25
C THR A 14 -23.80 -6.86 0.03
N ALA A 15 -22.90 -5.94 0.22
CA ALA A 15 -22.37 -5.12 -0.86
C ALA A 15 -21.53 -5.94 -1.84
N MET A 16 -20.87 -6.99 -1.38
CA MET A 16 -20.12 -7.94 -2.20
C MET A 16 -21.00 -9.06 -2.80
N GLY A 17 -22.28 -9.12 -2.46
CA GLY A 17 -23.22 -10.12 -2.96
C GLY A 17 -23.08 -11.50 -2.31
N GLU A 18 -22.43 -11.56 -1.14
CA GLU A 18 -22.19 -12.77 -0.38
C GLU A 18 -23.13 -12.86 0.83
N GLU A 19 -23.50 -14.08 1.21
CA GLU A 19 -24.21 -14.29 2.48
C GLU A 19 -23.22 -14.16 3.64
N PRO A 20 -23.54 -13.37 4.69
CA PRO A 20 -22.64 -13.17 5.81
C PRO A 20 -22.41 -14.47 6.58
N ASP A 21 -21.15 -14.89 6.70
CA ASP A 21 -20.74 -15.96 7.61
C ASP A 21 -20.32 -15.38 8.96
N PHE A 22 -21.12 -15.63 9.98
CA PHE A 22 -20.87 -15.17 11.34
C PHE A 22 -20.23 -16.25 12.24
N SER A 23 -19.87 -17.40 11.70
CA SER A 23 -19.38 -18.54 12.48
C SER A 23 -18.11 -18.20 13.30
N HIS A 24 -17.30 -17.29 12.82
CA HIS A 24 -16.02 -16.90 13.41
C HIS A 24 -16.02 -15.57 14.17
N PHE A 25 -17.09 -14.77 14.05
CA PHE A 25 -17.11 -13.41 14.62
C PHE A 25 -17.12 -13.34 16.16
N GLY A 26 -17.31 -14.44 16.84
CA GLY A 26 -17.34 -14.47 18.30
C GLY A 26 -15.97 -14.55 18.97
N LEU A 27 -14.93 -14.88 18.24
CA LEU A 27 -13.56 -15.06 18.74
C LEU A 27 -12.55 -14.47 17.75
N PRO A 28 -11.45 -13.89 18.25
CA PRO A 28 -10.34 -13.51 17.38
C PRO A 28 -9.77 -14.76 16.69
N TYR A 29 -9.60 -14.71 15.40
CA TYR A 29 -8.91 -15.74 14.64
C TYR A 29 -7.99 -15.10 13.61
N TRP A 30 -7.02 -15.86 13.14
CA TRP A 30 -6.10 -15.42 12.12
C TRP A 30 -6.65 -15.77 10.75
N GLU A 31 -6.65 -14.80 9.85
CA GLU A 31 -6.88 -14.98 8.42
C GLU A 31 -5.59 -14.66 7.65
N PRO A 32 -5.27 -15.41 6.59
CA PRO A 32 -4.21 -15.02 5.69
C PRO A 32 -4.49 -13.64 5.11
N ALA A 33 -3.47 -12.81 5.01
CA ALA A 33 -3.55 -11.56 4.27
C ALA A 33 -3.80 -11.85 2.78
N GLY A 34 -4.68 -11.13 2.11
CA GLY A 34 -5.18 -11.42 0.77
C GLY A 34 -4.07 -11.79 -0.22
N GLU A 35 -3.29 -10.83 -0.68
CA GLU A 35 -2.21 -11.06 -1.67
C GLU A 35 -0.84 -11.39 -1.04
N VAL A 36 -0.66 -11.07 0.24
CA VAL A 36 0.63 -11.17 0.94
C VAL A 36 0.78 -12.54 1.64
N VAL A 37 0.44 -13.60 0.93
CA VAL A 37 0.61 -14.98 1.40
C VAL A 37 1.86 -15.56 0.74
N PRO A 38 2.84 -16.06 1.49
CA PRO A 38 4.13 -16.52 0.93
C PRO A 38 4.01 -17.55 -0.20
N GLU A 39 2.97 -18.37 -0.16
CA GLU A 39 2.72 -19.46 -1.12
C GLU A 39 1.87 -19.01 -2.32
N ASP A 40 1.46 -17.75 -2.39
CA ASP A 40 0.68 -17.23 -3.50
C ASP A 40 1.56 -17.12 -4.77
N ALA A 41 1.09 -17.72 -5.87
CA ALA A 41 1.76 -17.66 -7.18
C ALA A 41 1.92 -16.20 -7.69
N ARG A 42 1.09 -15.26 -7.20
CA ARG A 42 1.20 -13.85 -7.49
C ARG A 42 2.54 -13.27 -7.05
N ASN A 43 3.13 -13.80 -5.95
CA ASN A 43 4.40 -13.33 -5.43
C ASN A 43 5.60 -13.62 -6.34
N GLU A 44 5.50 -14.57 -7.28
CA GLU A 44 6.53 -14.77 -8.30
C GLU A 44 6.62 -13.56 -9.26
N LYS A 45 5.48 -12.94 -9.53
CA LYS A 45 5.39 -11.76 -10.42
C LYS A 45 5.50 -10.44 -9.67
N TYR A 46 4.96 -10.38 -8.47
CA TYR A 46 4.87 -9.18 -7.63
C TYR A 46 5.46 -9.45 -6.25
N PRO A 47 6.82 -9.50 -6.12
CA PRO A 47 7.46 -10.02 -4.91
C PRO A 47 7.51 -9.04 -3.74
N TYR A 48 7.08 -7.80 -3.91
CA TYR A 48 7.20 -6.77 -2.89
C TYR A 48 5.85 -6.40 -2.30
N GLN A 49 5.75 -6.45 -0.97
CA GLN A 49 4.59 -5.92 -0.26
C GLN A 49 4.60 -4.39 -0.27
N VAL A 50 3.50 -3.79 -0.69
CA VAL A 50 3.31 -2.34 -0.68
C VAL A 50 2.60 -1.94 0.60
N MET A 51 3.22 -1.06 1.36
CA MET A 51 2.64 -0.46 2.56
C MET A 51 2.63 1.06 2.44
N SER A 52 1.64 1.71 3.00
CA SER A 52 1.60 3.16 3.07
C SER A 52 2.03 3.67 4.45
N GLU A 53 2.86 4.71 4.48
CA GLU A 53 3.27 5.34 5.73
C GLU A 53 2.64 6.72 5.93
N HIS A 54 2.46 7.08 7.20
CA HIS A 54 2.16 8.46 7.57
C HIS A 54 3.41 9.33 7.41
N GLN A 55 3.24 10.46 6.75
CA GLN A 55 4.31 11.45 6.66
C GLN A 55 4.58 12.08 8.02
N ARG A 56 5.86 12.28 8.33
CA ARG A 56 6.28 12.87 9.60
C ARG A 56 5.82 14.32 9.77
N LEU A 57 5.73 15.06 8.68
CA LEU A 57 5.50 16.50 8.67
C LEU A 57 4.06 16.89 8.35
N ARG A 58 3.21 15.92 8.02
CA ARG A 58 1.84 16.15 7.57
C ARG A 58 0.87 15.15 8.20
N THR A 59 -0.39 15.53 8.24
CA THR A 59 -1.49 14.62 8.62
C THR A 59 -2.30 14.30 7.35
N HIS A 60 -2.05 13.13 6.78
CA HIS A 60 -2.61 12.73 5.47
C HIS A 60 -2.31 13.80 4.40
N SER A 61 -3.32 14.31 3.70
CA SER A 61 -3.19 15.39 2.72
C SER A 61 -3.18 16.81 3.32
N GLN A 62 -3.37 16.93 4.65
CA GLN A 62 -3.37 18.25 5.27
C GLN A 62 -1.98 18.88 5.21
N TRP A 63 -1.95 20.18 4.85
CA TRP A 63 -0.74 20.99 4.72
C TRP A 63 0.17 20.66 3.54
N VAL A 64 -0.25 19.78 2.63
CA VAL A 64 0.52 19.44 1.42
C VAL A 64 0.84 20.69 0.58
N ASN A 65 -0.03 21.70 0.60
CA ASN A 65 0.10 22.95 -0.14
C ASN A 65 0.82 24.08 0.62
N VAL A 66 1.28 23.83 1.86
CA VAL A 66 2.02 24.85 2.63
C VAL A 66 3.46 24.92 2.15
N PRO A 67 3.97 26.09 1.70
CA PRO A 67 5.28 26.20 1.07
C PRO A 67 6.42 25.62 1.90
N VAL A 68 6.49 25.92 3.19
CA VAL A 68 7.55 25.39 4.07
C VAL A 68 7.49 23.86 4.18
N MET A 69 6.31 23.24 4.10
CA MET A 69 6.18 21.78 4.10
C MET A 69 6.67 21.20 2.77
N ARG A 70 6.42 21.88 1.66
CA ARG A 70 6.94 21.50 0.35
C ARG A 70 8.46 21.61 0.23
N GLU A 71 9.10 22.51 0.95
CA GLU A 71 10.56 22.59 1.02
C GLU A 71 11.17 21.38 1.75
N LEU A 72 10.47 20.88 2.77
CA LEU A 72 10.93 19.76 3.60
C LEU A 72 10.57 18.38 3.04
N ASP A 73 9.48 18.29 2.32
CA ASP A 73 8.93 17.07 1.73
C ASP A 73 8.30 17.43 0.37
N PRO A 74 9.14 17.51 -0.68
CA PRO A 74 8.75 18.17 -1.94
C PRO A 74 7.89 17.30 -2.85
N GLU A 75 8.03 15.96 -2.77
CA GLU A 75 7.43 15.05 -3.74
C GLU A 75 7.12 13.67 -3.14
N PRO A 76 6.21 12.90 -3.76
CA PRO A 76 5.93 11.53 -3.36
C PRO A 76 7.17 10.65 -3.42
N SER A 77 7.38 9.84 -2.38
CA SER A 77 8.51 8.93 -2.30
C SER A 77 8.10 7.55 -1.77
N ALA A 78 8.92 6.56 -2.05
CA ALA A 78 8.81 5.25 -1.42
C ALA A 78 10.17 4.82 -0.87
N LYS A 79 10.16 4.31 0.36
CA LYS A 79 11.34 3.75 1.00
C LYS A 79 11.47 2.28 0.69
N LEU A 80 12.70 1.86 0.42
CA LEU A 80 13.04 0.46 0.21
C LEU A 80 14.43 0.16 0.78
N HIS A 81 14.68 -1.12 1.07
CA HIS A 81 15.99 -1.56 1.57
C HIS A 81 17.07 -1.38 0.48
N PRO A 82 18.30 -0.97 0.84
CA PRO A 82 19.40 -0.83 -0.12
C PRO A 82 19.66 -2.06 -0.97
N ASP A 83 19.64 -3.27 -0.39
CA ASP A 83 19.85 -4.52 -1.15
C ASP A 83 18.75 -4.73 -2.20
N THR A 84 17.50 -4.35 -1.89
CA THR A 84 16.40 -4.39 -2.85
C THR A 84 16.62 -3.41 -3.99
N ALA A 85 17.08 -2.21 -3.68
CA ALA A 85 17.36 -1.18 -4.68
C ALA A 85 18.53 -1.59 -5.59
N GLU A 86 19.61 -2.13 -5.03
CA GLU A 86 20.77 -2.62 -5.78
C GLU A 86 20.38 -3.72 -6.78
N ALA A 87 19.54 -4.66 -6.36
CA ALA A 87 19.06 -5.75 -7.24
C ALA A 87 18.30 -5.24 -8.48
N HIS A 88 17.73 -4.03 -8.41
CA HIS A 88 17.00 -3.37 -9.51
C HIS A 88 17.75 -2.20 -10.15
N GLY A 89 19.00 -1.94 -9.76
CA GLY A 89 19.78 -0.82 -10.28
C GLY A 89 19.22 0.55 -9.92
N ILE A 90 18.53 0.65 -8.79
CA ILE A 90 17.90 1.87 -8.29
C ILE A 90 18.84 2.51 -7.26
N ALA A 91 19.18 3.78 -7.43
CA ALA A 91 19.96 4.56 -6.48
C ALA A 91 19.07 5.49 -5.66
N GLU A 92 19.62 6.02 -4.57
CA GLU A 92 18.97 7.08 -3.78
C GLU A 92 18.56 8.25 -4.67
N GLY A 93 17.29 8.64 -4.63
CA GLY A 93 16.73 9.75 -5.39
C GLY A 93 16.40 9.45 -6.86
N ASP A 94 16.63 8.22 -7.35
CA ASP A 94 16.12 7.79 -8.65
C ASP A 94 14.58 7.74 -8.64
N TYR A 95 13.96 7.86 -9.80
CA TYR A 95 12.56 7.51 -9.93
C TYR A 95 12.38 6.02 -10.08
N MET A 96 11.38 5.50 -9.39
CA MET A 96 11.03 4.09 -9.34
C MET A 96 9.57 3.92 -9.73
N ARG A 97 9.31 3.03 -10.66
CA ARG A 97 7.98 2.55 -11.00
C ARG A 97 7.61 1.39 -10.09
N ILE A 98 6.49 1.50 -9.41
CA ILE A 98 5.85 0.44 -8.62
C ILE A 98 4.60 0.05 -9.38
N TYR A 99 4.41 -1.24 -9.69
CA TYR A 99 3.30 -1.67 -10.55
C TYR A 99 2.81 -3.07 -10.25
N ASN A 100 1.57 -3.32 -10.58
CA ASN A 100 0.96 -4.64 -10.62
C ASN A 100 -0.09 -4.70 -11.76
N ASP A 101 -0.99 -5.69 -11.73
CA ASP A 101 -2.05 -5.87 -12.74
C ASP A 101 -3.20 -4.85 -12.63
N ARG A 102 -3.29 -4.10 -11.53
CA ARG A 102 -4.29 -3.02 -11.35
C ARG A 102 -3.81 -1.71 -11.92
N GLY A 103 -2.55 -1.36 -11.70
CA GLY A 103 -2.01 -0.08 -12.15
C GLY A 103 -0.55 0.11 -11.81
N GLU A 104 -0.13 1.36 -11.86
CA GLU A 104 1.25 1.76 -11.59
C GLU A 104 1.34 3.14 -10.93
N VAL A 105 2.43 3.37 -10.24
CA VAL A 105 2.81 4.69 -9.73
C VAL A 105 4.30 4.90 -9.89
N VAL A 106 4.71 6.11 -10.26
CA VAL A 106 6.12 6.51 -10.32
C VAL A 106 6.42 7.50 -9.22
N VAL A 107 7.33 7.12 -8.34
CA VAL A 107 7.72 7.89 -7.14
C VAL A 107 9.24 7.92 -6.99
N LYS A 108 9.73 8.84 -6.17
CA LYS A 108 11.16 8.90 -5.85
C LYS A 108 11.56 7.79 -4.89
N ALA A 109 12.66 7.12 -5.17
CA ALA A 109 13.23 6.10 -4.30
C ALA A 109 14.00 6.73 -3.14
N HIS A 110 13.77 6.26 -1.93
CA HIS A 110 14.51 6.62 -0.74
C HIS A 110 15.04 5.37 -0.05
N LEU A 111 16.37 5.24 0.02
CA LEU A 111 17.00 4.04 0.57
C LEU A 111 17.03 4.09 2.10
N SER A 112 16.63 3.01 2.75
CA SER A 112 16.56 2.96 4.20
C SER A 112 16.79 1.57 4.76
N ASP A 113 17.79 1.41 5.61
CA ASP A 113 18.01 0.18 6.41
C ASP A 113 16.90 -0.09 7.43
N GLY A 114 16.04 0.90 7.69
CA GLY A 114 14.87 0.77 8.55
C GLY A 114 13.69 0.03 7.91
N VAL A 115 13.76 -0.23 6.61
CA VAL A 115 12.76 -1.00 5.86
C VAL A 115 13.29 -2.40 5.58
N ARG A 116 12.51 -3.44 5.83
CA ARG A 116 12.93 -4.82 5.54
C ARG A 116 13.02 -5.05 4.03
N PRO A 117 13.97 -5.88 3.54
CA PRO A 117 13.89 -6.40 2.19
C PRO A 117 12.52 -7.03 1.91
N GLY A 118 11.98 -6.80 0.72
CA GLY A 118 10.66 -7.28 0.35
C GLY A 118 9.50 -6.32 0.66
N ILE A 119 9.76 -5.19 1.32
CA ILE A 119 8.74 -4.17 1.64
C ILE A 119 9.03 -2.87 0.88
N LEU A 120 7.99 -2.27 0.34
CA LEU A 120 7.97 -0.91 -0.21
C LEU A 120 7.10 -0.05 0.70
N LEU A 121 7.68 0.96 1.31
CA LEU A 121 6.97 1.84 2.23
C LEU A 121 6.69 3.19 1.56
N CYS A 122 5.49 3.33 1.00
CA CYS A 122 5.10 4.46 0.16
C CYS A 122 4.53 5.61 0.99
N SER A 123 4.95 6.82 0.67
CA SER A 123 4.39 8.04 1.27
C SER A 123 2.95 8.27 0.79
N ARG A 124 2.03 8.54 1.72
CA ARG A 124 0.61 8.79 1.39
C ARG A 124 0.19 10.23 1.63
N GLY A 125 -0.98 10.58 1.12
CA GLY A 125 -1.58 11.91 1.33
C GLY A 125 -1.11 12.94 0.31
N TRP A 126 -0.67 12.50 -0.84
CA TRP A 126 -0.34 13.29 -2.01
C TRP A 126 -1.55 13.38 -2.95
N GLU A 127 -1.61 14.44 -3.73
CA GLU A 127 -2.62 14.61 -4.78
C GLU A 127 -2.11 14.05 -6.11
N ASP A 128 -2.99 13.72 -7.03
CA ASP A 128 -2.67 13.21 -8.36
C ASP A 128 -1.60 14.04 -9.09
N ALA A 129 -1.71 15.36 -9.00
CA ALA A 129 -0.79 16.30 -9.64
C ALA A 129 0.63 16.29 -9.06
N ASP A 130 0.84 15.64 -7.92
CA ASP A 130 2.16 15.55 -7.28
C ASP A 130 2.97 14.36 -7.78
N PHE A 131 2.32 13.36 -8.38
CA PHE A 131 2.99 12.19 -8.92
C PHE A 131 3.50 12.45 -10.35
N VAL A 132 4.62 11.84 -10.68
CA VAL A 132 5.15 11.85 -12.05
C VAL A 132 4.24 11.07 -12.99
N LYS A 133 3.71 9.93 -12.51
CA LYS A 133 2.79 9.08 -13.27
C LYS A 133 1.98 8.21 -12.31
N GLY A 134 0.69 8.05 -12.60
CA GLY A 134 -0.21 7.22 -11.81
C GLY A 134 -0.42 7.74 -10.39
N HIS A 135 -1.04 6.93 -9.56
CA HIS A 135 -1.29 7.24 -8.16
C HIS A 135 -1.09 5.99 -7.29
N LEU A 136 -0.73 6.17 -6.02
CA LEU A 136 -0.56 5.03 -5.10
C LEU A 136 -1.83 4.16 -5.02
N GLN A 137 -3.01 4.76 -5.07
CA GLN A 137 -4.29 4.04 -5.02
C GLN A 137 -4.52 3.12 -6.23
N ASP A 138 -3.90 3.40 -7.38
CA ASP A 138 -4.02 2.56 -8.58
C ASP A 138 -3.37 1.18 -8.39
N VAL A 139 -2.44 1.08 -7.45
CA VAL A 139 -1.72 -0.16 -7.14
C VAL A 139 -2.36 -0.94 -6.00
N LEU A 140 -3.03 -0.24 -5.06
CA LEU A 140 -3.55 -0.86 -3.84
C LEU A 140 -4.70 -1.83 -4.13
N SER A 141 -4.83 -2.86 -3.27
CA SER A 141 -5.95 -3.78 -3.28
C SER A 141 -7.24 -3.08 -2.87
N ASP A 142 -8.34 -3.41 -3.51
CA ASP A 142 -9.70 -2.98 -3.16
C ASP A 142 -10.42 -3.98 -2.26
N GLU A 143 -9.74 -5.03 -1.82
CA GLU A 143 -10.28 -5.99 -0.85
C GLU A 143 -10.69 -5.30 0.44
N VAL A 144 -11.77 -5.79 1.01
CA VAL A 144 -12.38 -5.26 2.23
C VAL A 144 -12.23 -6.27 3.34
N SER A 145 -11.76 -5.82 4.51
CA SER A 145 -11.72 -6.65 5.71
C SER A 145 -13.11 -7.16 6.09
N ASN A 146 -13.23 -8.45 6.31
CA ASN A 146 -14.48 -9.10 6.73
C ASN A 146 -15.02 -8.57 8.07
N LEU A 147 -14.14 -8.08 8.92
CA LEU A 147 -14.51 -7.64 10.28
C LEU A 147 -14.93 -6.18 10.34
N CYS A 148 -14.29 -5.28 9.59
CA CYS A 148 -14.39 -3.84 9.80
C CYS A 148 -14.86 -3.03 8.60
N VAL A 149 -15.19 -3.61 7.46
CA VAL A 149 -15.52 -2.86 6.22
C VAL A 149 -14.49 -1.76 5.91
N THR A 150 -13.22 -2.07 6.10
CA THR A 150 -12.11 -1.19 5.73
C THR A 150 -11.29 -1.87 4.67
N GLN A 151 -10.79 -1.06 3.73
CA GLN A 151 -9.88 -1.56 2.69
C GLN A 151 -8.63 -2.20 3.32
N ALA A 152 -8.27 -3.39 2.84
CA ALA A 152 -7.06 -4.11 3.25
C ALA A 152 -5.84 -3.61 2.46
N PHE A 153 -5.57 -2.30 2.51
CA PHE A 153 -4.59 -1.63 1.67
C PHE A 153 -3.11 -1.94 1.99
N PHE A 154 -2.83 -2.71 3.04
CA PHE A 154 -1.50 -3.26 3.30
C PHE A 154 -1.30 -4.66 2.73
N ASP A 155 -2.37 -5.29 2.26
CA ASP A 155 -2.36 -6.63 1.69
C ASP A 155 -2.19 -6.56 0.16
N THR A 156 -1.27 -5.73 -0.29
CA THR A 156 -1.01 -5.46 -1.70
C THR A 156 0.40 -5.89 -2.06
N THR A 157 0.55 -6.56 -3.19
CA THR A 157 1.85 -6.91 -3.78
C THR A 157 2.09 -6.18 -5.09
N ALA A 158 3.36 -5.87 -5.37
CA ALA A 158 3.81 -5.18 -6.58
C ALA A 158 5.21 -5.63 -7.01
N ALA A 159 5.56 -5.29 -8.24
CA ALA A 159 6.93 -5.31 -8.75
C ALA A 159 7.48 -3.88 -8.85
N ILE A 160 8.80 -3.75 -8.95
CA ILE A 160 9.48 -2.48 -9.15
C ILE A 160 10.45 -2.53 -10.31
N GLU A 161 10.67 -1.37 -10.90
CA GLU A 161 11.75 -1.14 -11.85
C GLU A 161 12.21 0.32 -11.78
N LYS A 162 13.44 0.57 -12.22
CA LYS A 162 13.92 1.95 -12.37
C LYS A 162 13.11 2.64 -13.47
N ALA A 163 12.63 3.85 -13.20
CA ALA A 163 11.90 4.66 -14.18
C ALA A 163 12.83 5.72 -14.79
N GLU A 164 12.73 5.90 -16.10
CA GLU A 164 13.31 7.03 -16.82
C GLU A 164 12.25 8.13 -16.90
N VAL A 165 12.54 9.31 -16.35
CA VAL A 165 11.64 10.47 -16.26
C VAL A 165 12.30 11.68 -16.92
#